data_61f1b30afbeacd7452f91a21547703f7
#
_entry.id   61f1b30afbeacd7452f91a21547703f7
#
_cell.length_a   1.000
_cell.length_b   1.000
_cell.length_c   1.000
_cell.angle_alpha   90.00
_cell.angle_beta   90.00
_cell.angle_gamma   90.00
#
_symmetry.space_group_name_H-M   'P 1'
#
loop_
_entity.id
_entity.type
_entity.pdbx_description
1 polymer ?
#
loop_
_entity_poly.entity_id
_entity_poly.type
_entity_poly.pdbx_seq_one_letter_code
_entity_poly.pdbx_strand_id
1 'polypeptide(L)'
;MIRLFHVSDVHFGAEDQAAIAWFGEAVRREQPDAIIMTGDLTMRARTAEFEAAAEWLESLGRPVTVEVGNHDLPLYNLFARFVRPYKRYRRLERMIERPLEIKGVAIVPLKTTARFQFRWDWSKGYVGRKALARTLKLMRRVPNDDLVFIAAHHPLVDVGTRSSGETRGGQRALEAVAAAGAHAVLSGHVHDPFDVPHGSGGLRMIGAGTLSTRTRDDPPSFNEIRIEGRRFETIARKMGVPDEAVTVAG
;
A
#
# COMPACT_ATOMS: atom_id res chain seq x y z
N MET A 1 20.34 -8.57 -5.58
CA MET A 1 19.09 -8.74 -4.80
C MET A 1 18.52 -7.34 -4.54
N ILE A 2 17.24 -7.11 -4.82
CA ILE A 2 16.51 -5.87 -4.48
C ILE A 2 15.66 -6.18 -3.26
N ARG A 3 15.62 -5.27 -2.30
CA ARG A 3 14.83 -5.38 -1.08
C ARG A 3 13.85 -4.22 -0.99
N LEU A 4 12.55 -4.53 -0.93
CA LEU A 4 11.50 -3.55 -0.75
C LEU A 4 10.80 -3.78 0.60
N PHE A 5 10.45 -2.71 1.30
CA PHE A 5 9.58 -2.77 2.46
C PHE A 5 8.19 -2.26 2.07
N HIS A 6 7.17 -3.07 2.29
CA HIS A 6 5.78 -2.73 2.05
C HIS A 6 5.05 -2.56 3.38
N VAL A 7 4.59 -1.36 3.65
CA VAL A 7 3.94 -0.95 4.89
C VAL A 7 2.60 -0.27 4.59
N SER A 8 1.65 -0.34 5.50
CA SER A 8 0.32 0.26 5.36
C SER A 8 -0.27 0.63 6.71
N ASP A 9 -1.32 1.44 6.70
CA ASP A 9 -2.23 1.64 7.83
C ASP A 9 -1.52 2.08 9.11
N VAL A 10 -0.67 3.10 9.01
CA VAL A 10 0.09 3.67 10.15
C VAL A 10 -0.83 4.48 11.06
N HIS A 11 -1.84 5.15 10.48
CA HIS A 11 -2.88 5.90 11.19
C HIS A 11 -2.32 6.89 12.21
N PHE A 12 -1.44 7.83 11.80
CA PHE A 12 -1.01 8.91 12.68
C PHE A 12 -2.20 9.58 13.39
N GLY A 13 -2.14 9.64 14.72
CA GLY A 13 -3.25 9.96 15.61
C GLY A 13 -3.90 8.73 16.29
N ALA A 14 -3.47 7.51 15.90
CA ALA A 14 -3.71 6.22 16.54
C ALA A 14 -2.57 5.23 16.24
N GLU A 15 -1.39 5.78 15.95
CA GLU A 15 -0.17 5.00 15.69
C GLU A 15 0.30 4.23 16.92
N ASP A 16 0.96 3.11 16.72
CA ASP A 16 1.73 2.42 17.75
C ASP A 16 3.18 2.92 17.68
N GLN A 17 3.60 3.71 18.66
CA GLN A 17 4.92 4.31 18.70
C GLN A 17 6.05 3.28 18.71
N ALA A 18 5.82 2.13 19.38
CA ALA A 18 6.80 1.04 19.40
C ALA A 18 6.92 0.39 18.01
N ALA A 19 5.80 0.19 17.31
CA ALA A 19 5.80 -0.36 15.96
C ALA A 19 6.46 0.58 14.94
N ILE A 20 6.21 1.89 15.05
CA ILE A 20 6.87 2.90 14.22
C ILE A 20 8.38 2.91 14.44
N ALA A 21 8.81 2.88 15.71
CA ALA A 21 10.23 2.84 16.05
C ALA A 21 10.90 1.56 15.55
N TRP A 22 10.24 0.40 15.74
CA TRP A 22 10.70 -0.90 15.25
C TRP A 22 10.85 -0.94 13.72
N PHE A 23 9.86 -0.43 12.97
CA PHE A 23 9.96 -0.33 11.51
C PHE A 23 11.11 0.59 11.08
N GLY A 24 11.24 1.77 11.72
CA GLY A 24 12.32 2.72 11.45
C GLY A 24 13.70 2.11 11.73
N GLU A 25 13.83 1.28 12.77
CA GLU A 25 15.06 0.56 13.06
C GLU A 25 15.37 -0.51 12.01
N ALA A 26 14.36 -1.28 11.57
CA ALA A 26 14.51 -2.22 10.47
C ALA A 26 14.99 -1.53 9.19
N VAL A 27 14.41 -0.37 8.85
CA VAL A 27 14.85 0.43 7.68
C VAL A 27 16.31 0.88 7.83
N ARG A 28 16.69 1.39 9.00
CA ARG A 28 18.10 1.83 9.23
C ARG A 28 19.09 0.68 9.17
N ARG A 29 18.73 -0.48 9.73
CA ARG A 29 19.61 -1.66 9.77
C ARG A 29 19.76 -2.30 8.39
N GLU A 30 18.66 -2.45 7.67
CA GLU A 30 18.61 -3.28 6.47
C GLU A 30 18.67 -2.50 5.17
N GLN A 31 18.51 -1.17 5.23
CA GLN A 31 18.66 -0.26 4.09
C GLN A 31 17.92 -0.72 2.83
N PRO A 32 16.57 -0.93 2.88
CA PRO A 32 15.83 -1.38 1.70
C PRO A 32 16.02 -0.40 0.53
N ASP A 33 15.93 -0.89 -0.70
CA ASP A 33 16.06 -0.06 -1.90
C ASP A 33 14.92 0.94 -2.02
N ALA A 34 13.72 0.57 -1.54
CA ALA A 34 12.58 1.46 -1.44
C ALA A 34 11.55 1.02 -0.40
N ILE A 35 10.64 1.94 -0.08
CA ILE A 35 9.47 1.71 0.79
C ILE A 35 8.20 2.00 0.00
N ILE A 36 7.24 1.09 0.10
CA ILE A 36 5.94 1.20 -0.54
C ILE A 36 4.90 1.36 0.57
N MET A 37 4.30 2.55 0.66
CA MET A 37 3.26 2.86 1.64
C MET A 37 1.89 2.81 0.97
N THR A 38 1.07 1.82 1.32
CA THR A 38 -0.22 1.57 0.67
C THR A 38 -1.40 2.24 1.37
N GLY A 39 -1.20 3.41 1.96
CA GLY A 39 -2.26 4.31 2.39
C GLY A 39 -2.60 4.24 3.88
N ASP A 40 -3.63 5.02 4.25
CA ASP A 40 -4.05 5.25 5.63
C ASP A 40 -2.89 5.72 6.54
N LEU A 41 -2.21 6.77 6.05
CA LEU A 41 -1.18 7.49 6.81
C LEU A 41 -1.76 8.12 8.07
N THR A 42 -2.98 8.65 7.98
CA THR A 42 -3.62 9.44 9.04
C THR A 42 -4.88 8.74 9.55
N MET A 43 -5.25 9.03 10.79
CA MET A 43 -6.49 8.51 11.37
C MET A 43 -7.71 9.34 10.95
N ARG A 44 -7.58 10.67 10.81
CA ARG A 44 -8.71 11.59 10.59
C ARG A 44 -8.41 12.70 9.58
N ALA A 45 -7.38 12.56 8.77
CA ALA A 45 -6.94 13.56 7.80
C ALA A 45 -6.70 14.96 8.43
N ARG A 46 -6.19 15.03 9.65
CA ARG A 46 -5.84 16.30 10.30
C ARG A 46 -4.48 16.80 9.81
N THR A 47 -4.27 18.11 9.83
CA THR A 47 -3.01 18.71 9.39
C THR A 47 -1.82 18.18 10.20
N ALA A 48 -1.95 18.13 11.53
CA ALA A 48 -0.89 17.62 12.41
C ALA A 48 -0.56 16.13 12.14
N GLU A 49 -1.57 15.30 11.82
CA GLU A 49 -1.36 13.90 11.46
C GLU A 49 -0.57 13.78 10.15
N PHE A 50 -0.85 14.63 9.16
CA PHE A 50 -0.07 14.65 7.91
C PHE A 50 1.34 15.19 8.09
N GLU A 51 1.53 16.18 8.96
CA GLU A 51 2.86 16.70 9.27
C GLU A 51 3.72 15.62 9.94
N ALA A 52 3.18 14.94 10.95
CA ALA A 52 3.85 13.82 11.62
C ALA A 52 4.16 12.67 10.64
N ALA A 53 3.21 12.30 9.79
CA ALA A 53 3.44 11.28 8.76
C ALA A 53 4.54 11.68 7.78
N ALA A 54 4.57 12.94 7.34
CA ALA A 54 5.59 13.45 6.44
C ALA A 54 6.98 13.43 7.09
N GLU A 55 7.08 13.88 8.34
CA GLU A 55 8.33 13.85 9.10
C GLU A 55 8.86 12.43 9.29
N TRP A 56 7.97 11.50 9.62
CA TRP A 56 8.33 10.10 9.74
C TRP A 56 8.83 9.51 8.42
N LEU A 57 8.09 9.68 7.32
CA LEU A 57 8.51 9.17 6.01
C LEU A 57 9.84 9.77 5.54
N GLU A 58 10.05 11.07 5.75
CA GLU A 58 11.31 11.75 5.44
C GLU A 58 12.48 11.22 6.31
N SER A 59 12.22 10.91 7.58
CA SER A 59 13.22 10.38 8.50
C SER A 59 13.73 8.98 8.14
N LEU A 60 12.96 8.21 7.35
CA LEU A 60 13.36 6.90 6.89
C LEU A 60 14.54 6.95 5.90
N GLY A 61 14.77 8.09 5.24
CA GLY A 61 15.92 8.33 4.38
C GLY A 61 16.01 7.41 3.15
N ARG A 62 14.90 6.83 2.73
CA ARG A 62 14.81 5.91 1.57
C ARG A 62 13.81 6.43 0.54
N PRO A 63 13.92 6.03 -0.74
CA PRO A 63 12.87 6.29 -1.72
C PRO A 63 11.53 5.73 -1.24
N VAL A 64 10.48 6.56 -1.27
CA VAL A 64 9.14 6.17 -0.82
C VAL A 64 8.11 6.49 -1.88
N THR A 65 7.19 5.56 -2.16
CA THR A 65 5.92 5.84 -2.84
C THR A 65 4.76 5.65 -1.88
N VAL A 66 3.75 6.51 -2.00
CA VAL A 66 2.61 6.56 -1.08
C VAL A 66 1.30 6.49 -1.86
N GLU A 67 0.45 5.54 -1.52
CA GLU A 67 -0.95 5.53 -1.95
C GLU A 67 -1.83 6.26 -0.93
N VAL A 68 -2.98 6.75 -1.38
CA VAL A 68 -3.95 7.44 -0.51
C VAL A 68 -4.99 6.44 -0.02
N GLY A 69 -5.12 6.33 1.31
CA GLY A 69 -6.15 5.53 1.94
C GLY A 69 -7.47 6.30 2.18
N ASN A 70 -8.48 5.61 2.68
CA ASN A 70 -9.78 6.22 2.94
C ASN A 70 -9.75 7.16 4.17
N HIS A 71 -8.93 6.89 5.18
CA HIS A 71 -8.71 7.75 6.34
C HIS A 71 -7.92 9.03 6.00
N ASP A 72 -7.19 9.02 4.90
CA ASP A 72 -6.44 10.19 4.42
C ASP A 72 -7.35 11.22 3.72
N LEU A 73 -8.62 10.91 3.50
CA LEU A 73 -9.59 11.84 2.93
C LEU A 73 -10.44 12.47 4.04
N PRO A 74 -10.68 13.81 4.02
CA PRO A 74 -11.49 14.47 5.04
C PRO A 74 -12.90 13.88 5.11
N LEU A 75 -13.24 13.20 6.21
CA LEU A 75 -14.57 12.59 6.39
C LEU A 75 -15.63 13.63 6.77
N TYR A 76 -15.27 14.58 7.64
CA TYR A 76 -16.19 15.54 8.26
C TYR A 76 -16.27 16.90 7.55
N ASN A 77 -15.35 17.19 6.62
CA ASN A 77 -15.35 18.42 5.84
C ASN A 77 -15.59 18.09 4.36
N LEU A 78 -16.87 17.95 4.01
CA LEU A 78 -17.29 17.64 2.64
C LEU A 78 -16.76 18.69 1.64
N PHE A 79 -16.75 19.99 1.99
CA PHE A 79 -16.22 21.04 1.14
C PHE A 79 -14.74 20.83 0.85
N ALA A 80 -13.92 20.58 1.87
CA ALA A 80 -12.50 20.28 1.68
C ALA A 80 -12.27 19.00 0.86
N ARG A 81 -13.12 17.96 1.08
CA ARG A 81 -13.08 16.70 0.34
C ARG A 81 -13.35 16.89 -1.15
N PHE A 82 -14.26 17.77 -1.52
CA PHE A 82 -14.65 18.01 -2.92
C PHE A 82 -13.74 19.01 -3.63
N VAL A 83 -13.40 20.12 -2.96
CA VAL A 83 -12.73 21.27 -3.60
C VAL A 83 -11.22 21.16 -3.56
N ARG A 84 -10.63 20.77 -2.41
CA ARG A 84 -9.18 20.69 -2.21
C ARG A 84 -8.78 19.52 -1.29
N PRO A 85 -9.04 18.26 -1.66
CA PRO A 85 -8.78 17.12 -0.80
C PRO A 85 -7.30 16.97 -0.43
N TYR A 86 -6.39 17.45 -1.28
CA TYR A 86 -4.95 17.28 -1.15
C TYR A 86 -4.19 18.54 -0.67
N LYS A 87 -4.88 19.61 -0.25
CA LYS A 87 -4.20 20.83 0.22
C LYS A 87 -3.29 20.58 1.44
N ARG A 88 -3.63 19.58 2.26
CA ARG A 88 -2.89 19.18 3.47
C ARG A 88 -1.69 18.29 3.20
N TYR A 89 -1.54 17.80 1.96
CA TYR A 89 -0.49 16.86 1.54
C TYR A 89 0.73 17.52 0.92
N ARG A 90 0.92 18.83 1.01
CA ARG A 90 1.97 19.54 0.24
C ARG A 90 3.37 18.92 0.40
N ARG A 91 3.75 18.49 1.60
CA ARG A 91 5.04 17.82 1.84
C ARG A 91 5.09 16.45 1.17
N LEU A 92 3.98 15.72 1.20
CA LEU A 92 3.86 14.37 0.64
C LEU A 92 3.58 14.35 -0.87
N GLU A 93 3.25 15.51 -1.49
CA GLU A 93 2.82 15.60 -2.90
C GLU A 93 3.80 14.96 -3.89
N ARG A 94 5.08 14.96 -3.55
CA ARG A 94 6.14 14.35 -4.38
C ARG A 94 6.17 12.82 -4.30
N MET A 95 5.55 12.23 -3.27
CA MET A 95 5.54 10.78 -3.01
C MET A 95 4.21 10.14 -3.39
N ILE A 96 3.09 10.93 -3.39
CA ILE A 96 1.72 10.42 -3.51
C ILE A 96 1.37 10.01 -4.94
N GLU A 97 0.84 8.79 -5.07
CA GLU A 97 0.31 8.20 -6.32
C GLU A 97 1.28 8.38 -7.51
N ARG A 98 2.59 8.24 -7.25
CA ARG A 98 3.65 8.34 -8.27
C ARG A 98 4.28 6.98 -8.51
N PRO A 99 4.57 6.64 -9.77
CA PRO A 99 5.36 5.44 -10.04
C PRO A 99 6.75 5.60 -9.42
N LEU A 100 7.24 4.51 -8.86
CA LEU A 100 8.60 4.39 -8.37
C LEU A 100 9.30 3.32 -9.22
N GLU A 101 10.39 3.70 -9.86
CA GLU A 101 11.18 2.83 -10.71
C GLU A 101 12.52 2.56 -10.04
N ILE A 102 12.84 1.30 -9.88
CA ILE A 102 14.13 0.79 -9.42
C ILE A 102 14.60 -0.16 -10.50
N LYS A 103 15.89 -0.24 -10.77
CA LYS A 103 16.40 -1.14 -11.80
C LYS A 103 15.88 -2.58 -11.58
N GLY A 104 15.03 -3.05 -12.49
CA GLY A 104 14.44 -4.40 -12.47
C GLY A 104 13.03 -4.47 -11.85
N VAL A 105 12.49 -3.38 -11.28
CA VAL A 105 11.12 -3.36 -10.76
C VAL A 105 10.49 -1.97 -10.83
N ALA A 106 9.23 -1.90 -11.25
CA ALA A 106 8.42 -0.70 -11.27
C ALA A 106 7.22 -0.84 -10.33
N ILE A 107 7.02 0.15 -9.46
CA ILE A 107 5.83 0.27 -8.62
C ILE A 107 4.88 1.25 -9.30
N VAL A 108 3.70 0.77 -9.69
CA VAL A 108 2.72 1.55 -10.45
C VAL A 108 1.47 1.79 -9.60
N PRO A 109 1.08 3.06 -9.38
CA PRO A 109 -0.06 3.40 -8.54
C PRO A 109 -1.39 3.01 -9.19
N LEU A 110 -2.31 2.48 -8.37
CA LEU A 110 -3.71 2.28 -8.71
C LEU A 110 -4.62 2.89 -7.65
N LYS A 111 -5.22 4.01 -7.97
CA LYS A 111 -6.13 4.70 -7.07
C LYS A 111 -7.39 3.89 -6.81
N THR A 112 -7.61 3.51 -5.55
CA THR A 112 -8.79 2.80 -5.06
C THR A 112 -9.68 3.63 -4.15
N THR A 113 -9.30 4.87 -3.85
CA THR A 113 -10.09 5.80 -3.06
C THR A 113 -10.98 6.69 -3.94
N ALA A 114 -12.22 6.91 -3.53
CA ALA A 114 -13.14 7.82 -4.20
C ALA A 114 -13.47 9.03 -3.34
N ARG A 115 -13.55 10.22 -3.98
CA ARG A 115 -14.00 11.45 -3.31
C ARG A 115 -15.46 11.36 -2.89
N PHE A 116 -16.28 10.64 -3.67
CA PHE A 116 -17.71 10.44 -3.44
C PHE A 116 -18.10 9.03 -3.87
N GLN A 117 -18.93 8.39 -3.04
CA GLN A 117 -19.56 7.11 -3.36
C GLN A 117 -21.04 7.18 -2.96
N PHE A 118 -21.94 6.69 -3.79
CA PHE A 118 -23.33 6.42 -3.44
C PHE A 118 -23.43 5.13 -2.60
N ARG A 119 -22.75 5.11 -1.46
CA ARG A 119 -22.76 4.02 -0.49
C ARG A 119 -22.76 4.63 0.91
N TRP A 120 -23.45 3.97 1.85
CA TRP A 120 -23.41 4.34 3.26
C TRP A 120 -22.02 4.10 3.88
N ASP A 121 -21.30 3.09 3.39
CA ASP A 121 -19.96 2.75 3.83
C ASP A 121 -18.90 3.36 2.88
N TRP A 122 -18.30 4.46 3.31
CA TRP A 122 -17.32 5.21 2.57
C TRP A 122 -15.89 4.68 2.75
N SER A 123 -15.70 3.67 3.60
CA SER A 123 -14.42 2.98 3.77
C SER A 123 -14.10 2.02 2.62
N LYS A 124 -15.11 1.56 1.89
CA LYS A 124 -14.97 0.60 0.80
C LYS A 124 -14.25 1.16 -0.42
N GLY A 125 -13.40 0.33 -1.04
CA GLY A 125 -12.65 0.70 -2.25
C GLY A 125 -13.53 0.90 -3.49
N TYR A 126 -13.02 1.73 -4.42
CA TYR A 126 -13.61 1.95 -5.74
C TYR A 126 -12.54 2.19 -6.80
N VAL A 127 -12.52 1.36 -7.85
CA VAL A 127 -11.68 1.57 -9.02
C VAL A 127 -12.50 2.13 -10.18
N GLY A 128 -12.34 3.43 -10.43
CA GLY A 128 -12.97 4.10 -11.57
C GLY A 128 -12.25 3.83 -12.89
N ARG A 129 -12.98 3.93 -14.01
CA ARG A 129 -12.41 3.72 -15.36
C ARG A 129 -11.18 4.60 -15.65
N LYS A 130 -11.20 5.88 -15.22
CA LYS A 130 -10.08 6.82 -15.42
C LYS A 130 -8.84 6.41 -14.61
N ALA A 131 -9.02 5.95 -13.37
CA ALA A 131 -7.93 5.47 -12.52
C ALA A 131 -7.26 4.27 -13.17
N LEU A 132 -8.04 3.25 -13.54
CA LEU A 132 -7.53 2.06 -14.23
C LEU A 132 -6.80 2.40 -15.53
N ALA A 133 -7.39 3.26 -16.37
CA ALA A 133 -6.77 3.67 -17.63
C ALA A 133 -5.42 4.38 -17.41
N ARG A 134 -5.29 5.20 -16.34
CA ARG A 134 -4.02 5.84 -15.95
C ARG A 134 -2.98 4.79 -15.56
N THR A 135 -3.34 3.84 -14.71
CA THR A 135 -2.45 2.74 -14.28
C THR A 135 -1.97 1.94 -15.49
N LEU A 136 -2.87 1.48 -16.35
CA LEU A 136 -2.50 0.75 -17.57
C LEU A 136 -1.62 1.57 -18.52
N LYS A 137 -1.81 2.89 -18.60
CA LYS A 137 -0.92 3.77 -19.35
C LYS A 137 0.49 3.85 -18.76
N LEU A 138 0.62 3.84 -17.44
CA LEU A 138 1.91 3.80 -16.76
C LEU A 138 2.60 2.44 -16.98
N MET A 139 1.89 1.33 -16.81
CA MET A 139 2.43 -0.01 -17.03
C MET A 139 3.04 -0.18 -18.44
N ARG A 140 2.41 0.38 -19.48
CA ARG A 140 2.93 0.33 -20.87
C ARG A 140 4.28 1.04 -21.06
N ARG A 141 4.75 1.82 -20.08
CA ARG A 141 6.04 2.52 -20.14
C ARG A 141 7.14 1.78 -19.42
N VAL A 142 6.78 0.76 -18.63
CA VAL A 142 7.74 -0.06 -17.90
C VAL A 142 8.48 -0.95 -18.90
N PRO A 143 9.81 -1.09 -18.79
CA PRO A 143 10.56 -2.04 -19.61
C PRO A 143 10.03 -3.46 -19.47
N ASN A 144 10.04 -4.24 -20.55
CA ASN A 144 9.46 -5.60 -20.58
C ASN A 144 10.19 -6.58 -19.63
N ASP A 145 11.44 -6.31 -19.29
CA ASP A 145 12.24 -7.15 -18.41
C ASP A 145 12.06 -6.84 -16.92
N ASP A 146 11.40 -5.73 -16.59
CA ASP A 146 11.16 -5.34 -15.22
C ASP A 146 9.91 -6.04 -14.66
N LEU A 147 9.96 -6.32 -13.34
CA LEU A 147 8.77 -6.70 -12.59
C LEU A 147 7.85 -5.49 -12.42
N VAL A 148 6.54 -5.71 -12.55
CA VAL A 148 5.53 -4.67 -12.35
C VAL A 148 4.71 -4.99 -11.13
N PHE A 149 4.81 -4.16 -10.09
CA PHE A 149 3.98 -4.23 -8.90
C PHE A 149 2.99 -3.08 -8.90
N ILE A 150 1.72 -3.39 -8.67
CA ILE A 150 0.65 -2.39 -8.56
C ILE A 150 0.49 -2.03 -7.08
N ALA A 151 0.63 -0.76 -6.74
CA ALA A 151 0.35 -0.28 -5.39
C ALA A 151 -1.08 0.29 -5.33
N ALA A 152 -1.87 -0.19 -4.38
CA ALA A 152 -3.25 0.22 -4.13
C ALA A 152 -3.51 0.25 -2.62
N HIS A 153 -4.46 1.05 -2.13
CA HIS A 153 -4.80 0.98 -0.71
C HIS A 153 -5.72 -0.21 -0.42
N HIS A 154 -6.85 -0.30 -1.12
CA HIS A 154 -7.79 -1.39 -0.87
C HIS A 154 -7.42 -2.64 -1.68
N PRO A 155 -7.55 -3.85 -1.11
CA PRO A 155 -7.52 -5.09 -1.89
C PRO A 155 -8.52 -5.02 -3.05
N LEU A 156 -8.14 -5.50 -4.23
CA LEU A 156 -9.01 -5.41 -5.41
C LEU A 156 -10.20 -6.38 -5.33
N VAL A 157 -10.00 -7.51 -4.68
CA VAL A 157 -11.02 -8.54 -4.43
C VAL A 157 -10.92 -9.01 -2.98
N ASP A 158 -11.95 -9.66 -2.50
CA ASP A 158 -11.93 -10.32 -1.20
C ASP A 158 -11.02 -11.54 -1.26
N VAL A 159 -10.10 -11.63 -0.32
CA VAL A 159 -9.13 -12.72 -0.19
C VAL A 159 -9.38 -13.58 1.05
N GLY A 160 -10.55 -13.43 1.67
CA GLY A 160 -10.93 -14.19 2.85
C GLY A 160 -10.30 -13.70 4.16
N THR A 161 -9.80 -12.46 4.20
CA THR A 161 -9.37 -11.81 5.44
C THR A 161 -10.59 -11.49 6.32
N ARG A 162 -10.36 -11.25 7.61
CA ARG A 162 -11.45 -10.93 8.57
C ARG A 162 -12.25 -9.67 8.21
N SER A 163 -11.62 -8.73 7.54
CA SER A 163 -12.30 -7.57 6.95
C SER A 163 -12.60 -7.84 5.49
N SER A 164 -13.84 -7.61 5.08
CA SER A 164 -14.22 -7.66 3.67
C SER A 164 -13.43 -6.60 2.89
N GLY A 165 -12.47 -7.05 2.10
CA GLY A 165 -11.65 -6.20 1.20
C GLY A 165 -12.34 -5.89 -0.13
N GLU A 166 -13.66 -6.10 -0.28
CA GLU A 166 -14.35 -5.95 -1.55
C GLU A 166 -14.28 -4.52 -2.10
N THR A 167 -13.63 -4.36 -3.23
CA THR A 167 -13.50 -3.09 -3.97
C THR A 167 -14.41 -3.07 -5.19
N ARG A 168 -15.28 -2.08 -5.30
CA ARG A 168 -16.14 -1.93 -6.48
C ARG A 168 -15.30 -1.68 -7.72
N GLY A 169 -15.46 -2.53 -8.74
CA GLY A 169 -14.67 -2.52 -9.97
C GLY A 169 -13.27 -3.11 -9.78
N GLY A 170 -12.99 -3.71 -8.61
CA GLY A 170 -11.71 -4.34 -8.29
C GLY A 170 -11.46 -5.58 -9.14
N GLN A 171 -12.43 -6.48 -9.29
CA GLN A 171 -12.31 -7.67 -10.13
C GLN A 171 -11.88 -7.30 -11.56
N ARG A 172 -12.59 -6.35 -12.19
CA ARG A 172 -12.23 -5.85 -13.53
C ARG A 172 -10.82 -5.24 -13.56
N ALA A 173 -10.44 -4.52 -12.51
CA ALA A 173 -9.11 -3.91 -12.44
C ALA A 173 -8.03 -4.99 -12.31
N LEU A 174 -8.25 -6.00 -11.47
CA LEU A 174 -7.34 -7.11 -11.25
C LEU A 174 -7.09 -7.88 -12.56
N GLU A 175 -8.15 -8.23 -13.28
CA GLU A 175 -8.08 -8.88 -14.60
C GLU A 175 -7.30 -8.02 -15.60
N ALA A 176 -7.57 -6.71 -15.65
CA ALA A 176 -6.92 -5.80 -16.58
C ALA A 176 -5.42 -5.62 -16.31
N VAL A 177 -5.01 -5.50 -15.02
CA VAL A 177 -3.59 -5.39 -14.69
C VAL A 177 -2.85 -6.71 -14.84
N ALA A 178 -3.51 -7.85 -14.57
CA ALA A 178 -2.97 -9.18 -14.84
C ALA A 178 -2.71 -9.37 -16.35
N ALA A 179 -3.69 -9.06 -17.19
CA ALA A 179 -3.54 -9.12 -18.64
C ALA A 179 -2.48 -8.16 -19.20
N ALA A 180 -2.21 -7.06 -18.49
CA ALA A 180 -1.17 -6.09 -18.83
C ALA A 180 0.22 -6.46 -18.26
N GLY A 181 0.38 -7.63 -17.61
CA GLY A 181 1.66 -8.16 -17.16
C GLY A 181 2.07 -7.71 -15.74
N ALA A 182 1.12 -7.36 -14.86
CA ALA A 182 1.42 -7.17 -13.46
C ALA A 182 1.85 -8.48 -12.78
N HIS A 183 2.84 -8.43 -11.89
CA HIS A 183 3.35 -9.57 -11.14
C HIS A 183 2.79 -9.62 -9.71
N ALA A 184 2.51 -8.45 -9.11
CA ALA A 184 1.86 -8.36 -7.83
C ALA A 184 0.91 -7.15 -7.73
N VAL A 185 -0.10 -7.26 -6.84
CA VAL A 185 -0.91 -6.14 -6.36
C VAL A 185 -0.65 -6.04 -4.85
N LEU A 186 -0.05 -4.92 -4.45
CA LEU A 186 0.25 -4.61 -3.05
C LEU A 186 -0.87 -3.76 -2.47
N SER A 187 -1.38 -4.13 -1.29
CA SER A 187 -2.49 -3.41 -0.65
C SER A 187 -2.37 -3.36 0.87
N GLY A 188 -3.21 -2.56 1.51
CA GLY A 188 -3.38 -2.47 2.95
C GLY A 188 -4.85 -2.66 3.35
N HIS A 189 -5.38 -1.74 4.19
CA HIS A 189 -6.77 -1.59 4.57
C HIS A 189 -7.35 -2.67 5.50
N VAL A 190 -7.06 -3.94 5.27
CA VAL A 190 -7.62 -5.05 6.05
C VAL A 190 -6.91 -5.27 7.38
N HIS A 191 -5.70 -4.70 7.54
CA HIS A 191 -4.81 -4.82 8.69
C HIS A 191 -4.29 -6.24 8.97
N ASP A 192 -4.58 -7.19 8.08
CA ASP A 192 -4.10 -8.56 8.15
C ASP A 192 -3.11 -8.79 7.00
N PRO A 193 -1.87 -9.25 7.25
CA PRO A 193 -0.94 -9.60 6.18
C PRO A 193 -1.44 -10.84 5.43
N PHE A 194 -1.37 -10.80 4.11
CA PHE A 194 -1.67 -11.96 3.25
C PHE A 194 -0.79 -11.97 2.02
N ASP A 195 -0.62 -13.14 1.43
CA ASP A 195 0.04 -13.33 0.15
C ASP A 195 -0.60 -14.52 -0.56
N VAL A 196 -1.46 -14.23 -1.53
CA VAL A 196 -2.27 -15.25 -2.23
C VAL A 196 -2.11 -15.14 -3.75
N PRO A 197 -2.00 -16.27 -4.46
CA PRO A 197 -1.95 -16.27 -5.91
C PRO A 197 -3.33 -15.90 -6.49
N HIS A 198 -3.32 -15.30 -7.68
CA HIS A 198 -4.53 -15.03 -8.46
C HIS A 198 -4.47 -15.72 -9.81
N GLY A 199 -5.40 -16.66 -10.04
CA GLY A 199 -5.47 -17.42 -11.28
C GLY A 199 -4.22 -18.27 -11.51
N SER A 200 -4.05 -18.72 -12.75
CA SER A 200 -2.89 -19.51 -13.22
C SER A 200 -1.73 -18.65 -13.74
N GLY A 201 -1.91 -17.33 -13.80
CA GLY A 201 -0.99 -16.40 -14.48
C GLY A 201 0.18 -15.89 -13.64
N GLY A 202 0.37 -16.37 -12.41
CA GLY A 202 1.50 -15.97 -11.56
C GLY A 202 1.37 -14.60 -10.88
N LEU A 203 0.23 -13.90 -11.03
CA LEU A 203 -0.05 -12.67 -10.29
C LEU A 203 -0.29 -13.01 -8.82
N ARG A 204 0.31 -12.25 -7.90
CA ARG A 204 0.08 -12.39 -6.45
C ARG A 204 -0.65 -11.17 -5.89
N MET A 205 -1.55 -11.40 -4.96
CA MET A 205 -2.17 -10.34 -4.17
C MET A 205 -1.53 -10.36 -2.78
N ILE A 206 -0.91 -9.24 -2.40
CA ILE A 206 -0.09 -9.12 -1.19
C ILE A 206 -0.65 -7.99 -0.34
N GLY A 207 -1.07 -8.30 0.88
CA GLY A 207 -1.54 -7.33 1.86
C GLY A 207 -0.50 -7.07 2.94
N ALA A 208 -0.33 -5.81 3.32
CA ALA A 208 0.43 -5.45 4.52
C ALA A 208 -0.49 -5.44 5.74
N GLY A 209 0.08 -5.69 6.91
CA GLY A 209 -0.59 -5.44 8.18
C GLY A 209 -0.62 -3.95 8.52
N THR A 210 -0.68 -3.62 9.79
CA THR A 210 -0.74 -2.25 10.30
C THR A 210 0.42 -1.94 11.25
N LEU A 211 0.82 -0.67 11.34
CA LEU A 211 1.71 -0.15 12.40
C LEU A 211 0.94 0.72 13.41
N SER A 212 -0.38 0.60 13.47
CA SER A 212 -1.21 1.33 14.42
C SER A 212 -1.65 0.45 15.60
N THR A 213 -2.24 1.07 16.60
CA THR A 213 -2.91 0.38 17.73
C THR A 213 -4.19 -0.36 17.30
N ARG A 214 -4.58 -0.26 16.02
CA ARG A 214 -5.76 -0.91 15.44
C ARG A 214 -5.44 -2.32 14.92
N THR A 215 -4.55 -3.00 15.63
CA THR A 215 -4.27 -4.43 15.40
C THR A 215 -5.52 -5.27 15.65
N ARG A 216 -5.56 -6.43 15.00
CA ARG A 216 -6.57 -7.47 15.26
C ARG A 216 -5.93 -8.55 16.15
N ASP A 217 -5.77 -9.79 15.67
CA ASP A 217 -5.10 -10.83 16.44
C ASP A 217 -3.59 -10.90 16.13
N ASP A 218 -3.18 -10.32 15.01
CA ASP A 218 -1.77 -10.22 14.62
C ASP A 218 -1.12 -8.97 15.23
N PRO A 219 0.14 -9.06 15.69
CA PRO A 219 0.90 -7.89 16.12
C PRO A 219 1.18 -6.95 14.94
N PRO A 220 1.62 -5.70 15.19
CA PRO A 220 2.05 -4.80 14.14
C PRO A 220 3.01 -5.48 13.17
N SER A 221 2.83 -5.22 11.87
CA SER A 221 3.61 -5.92 10.85
C SER A 221 3.77 -5.12 9.56
N PHE A 222 4.82 -5.43 8.81
CA PHE A 222 5.07 -4.98 7.45
C PHE A 222 5.60 -6.14 6.60
N ASN A 223 5.59 -6.03 5.29
CA ASN A 223 6.18 -7.03 4.41
C ASN A 223 7.57 -6.62 3.95
N GLU A 224 8.50 -7.56 4.00
CA GLU A 224 9.75 -7.52 3.27
C GLU A 224 9.57 -8.27 1.95
N ILE A 225 9.85 -7.63 0.82
CA ILE A 225 9.80 -8.24 -0.50
C ILE A 225 11.23 -8.31 -1.02
N ARG A 226 11.73 -9.52 -1.23
CA ARG A 226 13.06 -9.82 -1.80
C ARG A 226 12.94 -10.21 -3.24
N ILE A 227 13.73 -9.59 -4.11
CA ILE A 227 13.68 -9.80 -5.54
C ILE A 227 15.06 -10.23 -6.06
N GLU A 228 15.09 -11.36 -6.77
CA GLU A 228 16.27 -11.89 -7.45
C GLU A 228 15.93 -12.22 -8.92
N GLY A 229 16.44 -11.39 -9.83
CA GLY A 229 16.05 -11.49 -11.23
C GLY A 229 14.55 -11.26 -11.41
N ARG A 230 13.82 -12.26 -11.90
CA ARG A 230 12.36 -12.22 -12.09
C ARG A 230 11.58 -12.99 -11.01
N ARG A 231 12.24 -13.44 -9.97
CA ARG A 231 11.59 -14.11 -8.84
C ARG A 231 11.51 -13.16 -7.67
N PHE A 232 10.44 -13.23 -6.92
CA PHE A 232 10.31 -12.49 -5.66
C PHE A 232 9.62 -13.35 -4.60
N GLU A 233 9.96 -13.10 -3.37
CA GLU A 233 9.32 -13.67 -2.19
C GLU A 233 8.84 -12.55 -1.28
N THR A 234 7.81 -12.82 -0.49
CA THR A 234 7.27 -11.91 0.50
C THR A 234 7.36 -12.54 1.88
N ILE A 235 7.91 -11.79 2.82
CA ILE A 235 8.06 -12.20 4.22
C ILE A 235 7.29 -11.21 5.07
N ALA A 236 6.23 -11.66 5.74
CA ALA A 236 5.51 -10.82 6.70
C ALA A 236 6.33 -10.71 8.00
N ARG A 237 6.92 -9.55 8.24
CA ARG A 237 7.70 -9.22 9.44
C ARG A 237 6.72 -8.79 10.52
N LYS A 238 6.66 -9.52 11.64
CA LYS A 238 5.76 -9.25 12.76
C LYS A 238 6.54 -8.79 13.99
N MET A 239 6.12 -7.69 14.61
CA MET A 239 6.80 -7.16 15.80
C MET A 239 6.78 -8.18 16.95
N GLY A 240 7.95 -8.40 17.56
CA GLY A 240 8.09 -9.38 18.64
C GLY A 240 8.20 -10.85 18.21
N VAL A 241 8.13 -11.15 16.89
CA VAL A 241 8.31 -12.49 16.34
C VAL A 241 9.67 -12.56 15.64
N PRO A 242 10.53 -13.55 15.93
CA PRO A 242 11.78 -13.73 15.21
C PRO A 242 11.57 -13.96 13.71
N ASP A 243 12.44 -13.38 12.89
CA ASP A 243 12.33 -13.40 11.42
C ASP A 243 12.37 -14.79 10.77
N GLU A 244 12.91 -15.79 11.45
CA GLU A 244 13.05 -17.17 10.95
C GLU A 244 11.73 -17.96 10.97
N ALA A 245 10.67 -17.45 11.60
CA ALA A 245 9.43 -18.19 11.85
C ALA A 245 8.32 -17.98 10.82
N VAL A 246 8.48 -17.08 9.84
CA VAL A 246 7.38 -16.66 8.96
C VAL A 246 7.71 -16.87 7.47
N THR A 247 7.90 -18.11 7.09
CA THR A 247 7.74 -18.50 5.68
C THR A 247 6.25 -18.76 5.46
N VAL A 248 5.55 -17.84 4.81
CA VAL A 248 4.16 -18.10 4.39
C VAL A 248 4.23 -19.20 3.34
N ALA A 249 3.74 -20.38 3.71
CA ALA A 249 3.62 -21.49 2.78
C ALA A 249 2.73 -21.05 1.61
N GLY A 250 3.27 -21.11 0.40
CA GLY A 250 2.57 -20.84 -0.86
C GLY A 250 1.62 -21.97 -1.23
#